data_58c06caf562eb99fe01d56d88db2b071
#
_entry.id   58c06caf562eb99fe01d56d88db2b071
#
_cell.length_a   1.000
_cell.length_b   1.000
_cell.length_c   1.000
_cell.angle_alpha   90.00
_cell.angle_beta   90.00
_cell.angle_gamma   90.00
#
_symmetry.space_group_name_H-M   'P 1'
#
loop_
_entity.id
_entity.type
_entity.pdbx_description
1 polymer ?
#
loop_
_entity_poly.entity_id
_entity_poly.type
_entity_poly.pdbx_seq_one_letter_code
_entity_poly.pdbx_strand_id
1 'polypeptide(L)'
;MKKTAYLFISLFIVLVIYVSTAMAQGIQPVGKKIGLDKQGKIIYQVQVNGIEIGYKLIGSGEPLVLIMGLGGTMDHWPREFIEALSKKYQLIILDNRGMGYTTANDVTFTYKLFADDVTGLLTVLGVKKVNVLGYSMGSTITQELLLEYPQRLNKAVIYATSTDGSNVAKILKGKAPDDPIILRQIEATTHWKTPLDKLPSITNQVMLIVGTSDTVVGVESSKSIASSIPGAWLVQFKKATHHLIFEAPTEFAKIVLTFLDINETVDVK
;
A
#
# COMPACT_ATOMS: atom_id res chain seq x y z
N MET A 1 8.93 -25.59 49.43
CA MET A 1 7.90 -25.43 48.38
C MET A 1 7.55 -23.95 48.09
N LYS A 2 7.62 -22.99 48.99
CA LYS A 2 7.29 -21.57 48.72
C LYS A 2 8.33 -20.76 47.88
N LYS A 3 9.62 -21.15 47.90
CA LYS A 3 10.67 -20.44 47.14
C LYS A 3 10.67 -20.73 45.63
N THR A 4 10.18 -21.93 45.22
CA THR A 4 10.12 -22.32 43.81
C THR A 4 8.97 -21.64 43.06
N ALA A 5 7.86 -21.33 43.75
CA ALA A 5 6.72 -20.65 43.16
C ALA A 5 7.02 -19.18 42.81
N TYR A 6 7.83 -18.49 43.63
CA TYR A 6 8.23 -17.09 43.33
C TYR A 6 9.18 -16.99 42.15
N LEU A 7 10.03 -17.99 41.92
CA LEU A 7 10.95 -17.99 40.79
C LEU A 7 10.20 -18.14 39.44
N PHE A 8 9.16 -18.99 39.39
CA PHE A 8 8.33 -19.15 38.20
C PHE A 8 7.47 -17.92 37.90
N ILE A 9 6.92 -17.26 38.95
CA ILE A 9 6.12 -16.05 38.76
C ILE A 9 6.98 -14.87 38.28
N SER A 10 8.20 -14.70 38.81
CA SER A 10 9.12 -13.65 38.34
C SER A 10 9.63 -13.90 36.92
N LEU A 11 9.88 -15.14 36.53
CA LEU A 11 10.30 -15.50 35.17
C LEU A 11 9.16 -15.26 34.15
N PHE A 12 7.92 -15.56 34.53
CA PHE A 12 6.74 -15.33 33.68
C PHE A 12 6.44 -13.84 33.51
N ILE A 13 6.58 -13.03 34.57
CA ILE A 13 6.40 -11.58 34.51
C ILE A 13 7.50 -10.92 33.66
N VAL A 14 8.76 -11.36 33.78
CA VAL A 14 9.87 -10.85 32.95
C VAL A 14 9.65 -11.23 31.49
N LEU A 15 9.19 -12.45 31.19
CA LEU A 15 8.90 -12.90 29.84
C LEU A 15 7.71 -12.12 29.20
N VAL A 16 6.65 -11.87 29.98
CA VAL A 16 5.50 -11.07 29.52
C VAL A 16 5.89 -9.61 29.29
N ILE A 17 6.74 -9.03 30.13
CA ILE A 17 7.26 -7.66 29.94
C ILE A 17 8.16 -7.61 28.69
N TYR A 18 9.02 -8.61 28.46
CA TYR A 18 9.88 -8.68 27.27
C TYR A 18 9.09 -8.84 25.98
N VAL A 19 8.03 -9.65 25.98
CA VAL A 19 7.11 -9.81 24.83
C VAL A 19 6.29 -8.55 24.61
N SER A 20 5.83 -7.87 25.67
CA SER A 20 5.08 -6.61 25.53
C SER A 20 5.94 -5.43 25.07
N THR A 21 7.23 -5.38 25.45
CA THR A 21 8.15 -4.35 24.97
C THR A 21 8.60 -4.60 23.53
N ALA A 22 8.70 -5.86 23.09
CA ALA A 22 8.98 -6.18 21.68
C ALA A 22 7.82 -5.82 20.73
N MET A 23 6.57 -5.86 21.24
CA MET A 23 5.39 -5.41 20.47
C MET A 23 5.22 -3.87 20.45
N ALA A 24 5.92 -3.13 21.30
CA ALA A 24 5.85 -1.67 21.38
C ALA A 24 6.92 -0.94 20.55
N GLN A 25 7.90 -1.65 20.02
CA GLN A 25 8.88 -1.05 19.12
C GLN A 25 8.33 -1.08 17.69
N GLY A 26 7.95 0.11 17.15
CA GLY A 26 7.59 0.28 15.76
C GLY A 26 8.71 -0.19 14.81
N ILE A 27 8.40 -0.29 13.52
CA ILE A 27 9.36 -0.67 12.47
C ILE A 27 10.56 0.26 12.55
N GLN A 28 11.75 -0.34 12.68
CA GLN A 28 13.00 0.42 12.65
C GLN A 28 13.47 0.57 11.20
N PRO A 29 14.01 1.74 10.83
CA PRO A 29 14.52 1.93 9.49
C PRO A 29 15.76 1.07 9.25
N VAL A 30 15.86 0.52 8.04
CA VAL A 30 17.00 -0.27 7.57
C VAL A 30 17.60 0.40 6.35
N GLY A 31 18.92 0.31 6.19
CA GLY A 31 19.64 0.89 5.07
C GLY A 31 20.23 2.27 5.37
N LYS A 32 20.50 3.02 4.33
CA LYS A 32 21.23 4.30 4.40
C LYS A 32 20.25 5.47 4.49
N LYS A 33 20.49 6.38 5.42
CA LYS A 33 19.83 7.70 5.42
C LYS A 33 20.45 8.54 4.29
N ILE A 34 19.63 8.99 3.33
CA ILE A 34 20.09 9.72 2.14
C ILE A 34 19.69 11.19 2.13
N GLY A 35 18.76 11.62 2.98
CA GLY A 35 18.36 13.02 3.04
C GLY A 35 17.09 13.23 3.86
N LEU A 36 16.50 14.39 3.64
CA LEU A 36 15.18 14.77 4.16
C LEU A 36 14.29 15.16 2.97
N ASP A 37 13.00 14.85 3.07
CA ASP A 37 12.00 15.38 2.14
C ASP A 37 11.71 16.87 2.41
N LYS A 38 10.84 17.49 1.60
CA LYS A 38 10.44 18.89 1.73
C LYS A 38 9.72 19.20 3.06
N GLN A 39 9.27 18.16 3.77
CA GLN A 39 8.58 18.27 5.06
C GLN A 39 9.50 17.92 6.24
N GLY A 40 10.82 17.71 5.98
CA GLY A 40 11.81 17.37 7.00
C GLY A 40 11.77 15.91 7.46
N LYS A 41 11.09 15.02 6.73
CA LYS A 41 11.07 13.59 7.03
C LYS A 41 12.30 12.90 6.46
N ILE A 42 12.87 11.97 7.23
CA ILE A 42 14.07 11.24 6.82
C ILE A 42 13.71 10.27 5.68
N ILE A 43 14.53 10.32 4.62
CA ILE A 43 14.49 9.39 3.51
C ILE A 43 15.58 8.36 3.71
N TYR A 44 15.20 7.10 3.62
CA TYR A 44 16.09 5.94 3.68
C TYR A 44 16.14 5.28 2.31
N GLN A 45 17.24 4.58 2.05
CA GLN A 45 17.44 3.79 0.85
C GLN A 45 18.02 2.44 1.23
N VAL A 46 17.50 1.36 0.64
CA VAL A 46 17.89 -0.01 0.96
C VAL A 46 17.86 -0.90 -0.28
N GLN A 47 18.82 -1.82 -0.36
CA GLN A 47 18.93 -2.81 -1.44
C GLN A 47 17.78 -3.82 -1.39
N VAL A 48 17.03 -3.92 -2.50
CA VAL A 48 15.93 -4.88 -2.69
C VAL A 48 15.88 -5.25 -4.17
N ASN A 49 15.82 -6.54 -4.49
CA ASN A 49 15.63 -7.04 -5.86
C ASN A 49 16.56 -6.41 -6.92
N GLY A 50 17.83 -6.17 -6.55
CA GLY A 50 18.83 -5.61 -7.45
C GLY A 50 18.70 -4.11 -7.75
N ILE A 51 17.92 -3.39 -6.92
CA ILE A 51 17.80 -1.93 -6.96
C ILE A 51 17.88 -1.35 -5.55
N GLU A 52 18.11 -0.03 -5.46
CA GLU A 52 17.97 0.73 -4.21
C GLU A 52 16.54 1.27 -4.11
N ILE A 53 15.77 0.86 -3.10
CA ILE A 53 14.43 1.38 -2.84
C ILE A 53 14.50 2.55 -1.86
N GLY A 54 14.02 3.71 -2.31
CA GLY A 54 13.81 4.91 -1.48
C GLY A 54 12.48 4.79 -0.72
N TYR A 55 12.51 5.03 0.59
CA TYR A 55 11.32 4.99 1.42
C TYR A 55 11.42 5.90 2.63
N LYS A 56 10.29 6.17 3.29
CA LYS A 56 10.22 6.86 4.58
C LYS A 56 9.23 6.17 5.51
N LEU A 57 9.49 6.30 6.83
CA LEU A 57 8.62 5.83 7.90
C LEU A 57 8.03 7.03 8.63
N ILE A 58 6.71 7.06 8.79
CA ILE A 58 5.99 8.17 9.46
C ILE A 58 4.96 7.60 10.42
N GLY A 59 4.91 8.12 11.65
CA GLY A 59 3.96 7.67 12.67
C GLY A 59 4.42 6.42 13.42
N SER A 60 3.49 5.80 14.10
CA SER A 60 3.67 4.58 14.90
C SER A 60 2.37 3.77 14.93
N GLY A 61 2.43 2.51 15.34
CA GLY A 61 1.28 1.60 15.36
C GLY A 61 1.39 0.49 14.33
N GLU A 62 0.25 -0.05 13.91
CA GLU A 62 0.23 -1.09 12.87
C GLU A 62 0.79 -0.58 11.53
N PRO A 63 1.53 -1.42 10.78
CA PRO A 63 2.11 -1.00 9.52
C PRO A 63 1.04 -0.82 8.42
N LEU A 64 1.17 0.29 7.69
CA LEU A 64 0.39 0.61 6.50
C LEU A 64 1.33 1.04 5.38
N VAL A 65 1.42 0.26 4.30
CA VAL A 65 2.19 0.65 3.11
C VAL A 65 1.33 1.46 2.15
N LEU A 66 1.88 2.56 1.64
CA LEU A 66 1.25 3.44 0.65
C LEU A 66 1.98 3.32 -0.69
N ILE A 67 1.26 2.91 -1.74
CA ILE A 67 1.80 2.69 -3.09
C ILE A 67 1.20 3.72 -4.04
N MET A 68 2.06 4.61 -4.54
CA MET A 68 1.66 5.73 -5.40
C MET A 68 1.33 5.28 -6.83
N GLY A 69 0.59 6.14 -7.55
CA GLY A 69 0.23 5.97 -8.94
C GLY A 69 1.39 6.19 -9.91
N LEU A 70 1.12 5.97 -11.21
CA LEU A 70 2.06 6.10 -12.31
C LEU A 70 2.70 7.50 -12.35
N GLY A 71 4.02 7.55 -12.48
CA GLY A 71 4.79 8.79 -12.54
C GLY A 71 4.86 9.57 -11.23
N GLY A 72 4.20 9.09 -10.17
CA GLY A 72 4.21 9.74 -8.87
C GLY A 72 5.33 9.24 -7.94
N THR A 73 5.68 10.09 -6.97
CA THR A 73 6.67 9.79 -5.94
C THR A 73 6.03 9.81 -4.54
N MET A 74 6.77 9.38 -3.53
CA MET A 74 6.35 9.40 -2.13
C MET A 74 6.00 10.81 -1.62
N ASP A 75 6.40 11.86 -2.32
CA ASP A 75 6.13 13.25 -1.94
C ASP A 75 4.81 13.80 -2.51
N HIS A 76 4.12 13.02 -3.37
CA HIS A 76 2.83 13.41 -3.94
C HIS A 76 1.63 13.12 -3.01
N TRP A 77 1.82 12.35 -1.92
CA TRP A 77 0.72 12.12 -0.97
C TRP A 77 0.33 13.43 -0.26
N PRO A 78 -0.98 13.80 -0.22
CA PRO A 78 -1.42 15.01 0.47
C PRO A 78 -1.01 15.00 1.94
N ARG A 79 -0.52 16.12 2.43
CA ARG A 79 -0.03 16.26 3.79
C ARG A 79 -1.10 15.92 4.84
N GLU A 80 -2.30 16.44 4.65
CA GLU A 80 -3.45 16.23 5.54
C GLU A 80 -3.82 14.75 5.63
N PHE A 81 -3.72 14.02 4.52
CA PHE A 81 -3.95 12.58 4.45
C PHE A 81 -2.89 11.81 5.26
N ILE A 82 -1.60 12.12 5.04
CA ILE A 82 -0.50 11.50 5.76
C ILE A 82 -0.59 11.79 7.27
N GLU A 83 -0.86 13.04 7.65
CA GLU A 83 -1.01 13.43 9.06
C GLU A 83 -2.19 12.72 9.75
N ALA A 84 -3.30 12.50 9.03
CA ALA A 84 -4.44 11.78 9.59
C ALA A 84 -4.12 10.30 9.85
N LEU A 85 -3.53 9.60 8.87
CA LEU A 85 -3.20 8.18 8.98
C LEU A 85 -2.09 7.93 10.00
N SER A 86 -1.05 8.76 10.02
CA SER A 86 0.14 8.57 10.89
C SER A 86 -0.14 8.73 12.39
N LYS A 87 -1.33 9.21 12.77
CA LYS A 87 -1.78 9.24 14.17
C LYS A 87 -2.06 7.84 14.74
N LYS A 88 -2.38 6.86 13.88
CA LYS A 88 -2.76 5.50 14.26
C LYS A 88 -1.88 4.41 13.66
N TYR A 89 -1.30 4.69 12.48
CA TYR A 89 -0.53 3.71 11.70
C TYR A 89 0.91 4.16 11.53
N GLN A 90 1.82 3.19 11.51
CA GLN A 90 3.16 3.43 11.01
C GLN A 90 3.17 3.29 9.49
N LEU A 91 3.27 4.42 8.81
CA LEU A 91 3.24 4.49 7.35
C LEU A 91 4.61 4.10 6.79
N ILE A 92 4.61 3.17 5.83
CA ILE A 92 5.73 2.83 4.97
C ILE A 92 5.41 3.44 3.61
N ILE A 93 6.09 4.52 3.23
CA ILE A 93 5.84 5.23 1.98
C ILE A 93 7.08 5.06 1.12
N LEU A 94 6.92 4.40 -0.04
CA LEU A 94 8.03 4.12 -0.95
C LEU A 94 7.84 4.81 -2.29
N ASP A 95 8.93 5.01 -2.99
CA ASP A 95 8.92 5.31 -4.42
C ASP A 95 8.90 4.00 -5.21
N ASN A 96 8.01 3.91 -6.19
CA ASN A 96 8.03 2.79 -7.13
C ASN A 96 9.34 2.76 -7.92
N ARG A 97 9.73 1.59 -8.42
CA ARG A 97 10.94 1.36 -9.22
C ARG A 97 11.14 2.45 -10.28
N GLY A 98 12.31 3.10 -10.25
CA GLY A 98 12.73 4.16 -11.14
C GLY A 98 12.19 5.55 -10.80
N MET A 99 11.33 5.69 -9.77
CA MET A 99 10.78 6.99 -9.37
C MET A 99 11.53 7.55 -8.15
N GLY A 100 11.57 8.88 -8.07
CA GLY A 100 12.08 9.61 -6.92
C GLY A 100 13.46 9.13 -6.45
N TYR A 101 13.51 8.53 -5.28
CA TYR A 101 14.74 7.99 -4.67
C TYR A 101 14.95 6.49 -4.90
N THR A 102 14.09 5.86 -5.70
CA THR A 102 14.23 4.44 -6.06
C THR A 102 14.90 4.31 -7.42
N THR A 103 15.97 3.52 -7.48
CA THR A 103 16.67 3.25 -8.74
C THR A 103 15.91 2.26 -9.62
N ALA A 104 16.34 2.08 -10.85
CA ALA A 104 15.88 1.05 -11.77
C ALA A 104 17.06 0.31 -12.39
N ASN A 105 16.81 -0.88 -12.86
CA ASN A 105 17.69 -1.65 -13.72
C ASN A 105 16.96 -1.94 -15.06
N ASP A 106 17.61 -2.66 -15.98
CA ASP A 106 17.13 -2.86 -17.35
C ASP A 106 16.05 -3.95 -17.49
N VAL A 107 15.56 -4.52 -16.39
CA VAL A 107 14.51 -5.55 -16.45
C VAL A 107 13.18 -4.95 -16.94
N THR A 108 12.39 -5.73 -17.68
CA THR A 108 11.05 -5.33 -18.10
C THR A 108 10.15 -5.07 -16.89
N PHE A 109 9.49 -3.91 -16.86
CA PHE A 109 8.54 -3.60 -15.80
C PHE A 109 7.26 -4.42 -15.95
N THR A 110 6.80 -5.00 -14.84
CA THR A 110 5.52 -5.70 -14.73
C THR A 110 4.90 -5.37 -13.39
N TYR A 111 3.59 -5.54 -13.23
CA TYR A 111 2.96 -5.34 -11.94
C TYR A 111 3.44 -6.33 -10.89
N LYS A 112 3.74 -7.57 -11.31
CA LYS A 112 4.39 -8.55 -10.43
C LYS A 112 5.75 -8.05 -9.93
N LEU A 113 6.58 -7.46 -10.78
CA LEU A 113 7.87 -6.90 -10.37
C LEU A 113 7.71 -5.79 -9.33
N PHE A 114 6.73 -4.91 -9.49
CA PHE A 114 6.44 -3.87 -8.50
C PHE A 114 5.93 -4.48 -7.17
N ALA A 115 5.10 -5.53 -7.22
CA ALA A 115 4.65 -6.25 -6.04
C ALA A 115 5.82 -6.98 -5.33
N ASP A 116 6.76 -7.55 -6.10
CA ASP A 116 7.99 -8.15 -5.59
C ASP A 116 8.86 -7.11 -4.86
N ASP A 117 8.94 -5.87 -5.38
CA ASP A 117 9.67 -4.77 -4.75
C ASP A 117 9.05 -4.37 -3.41
N VAL A 118 7.73 -4.25 -3.35
CA VAL A 118 7.02 -3.97 -2.10
C VAL A 118 7.26 -5.08 -1.08
N THR A 119 7.08 -6.35 -1.46
CA THR A 119 7.28 -7.48 -0.54
C THR A 119 8.73 -7.65 -0.12
N GLY A 120 9.68 -7.35 -1.00
CA GLY A 120 11.10 -7.29 -0.72
C GLY A 120 11.43 -6.24 0.34
N LEU A 121 10.91 -5.02 0.18
CA LEU A 121 11.06 -3.95 1.18
C LEU A 121 10.48 -4.37 2.53
N LEU A 122 9.26 -4.92 2.56
CA LEU A 122 8.63 -5.41 3.79
C LEU A 122 9.49 -6.49 4.47
N THR A 123 10.13 -7.36 3.68
CA THR A 123 11.01 -8.41 4.20
C THR A 123 12.25 -7.84 4.86
N VAL A 124 12.90 -6.87 4.22
CA VAL A 124 14.09 -6.19 4.77
C VAL A 124 13.73 -5.40 6.04
N LEU A 125 12.54 -4.80 6.10
CA LEU A 125 12.03 -4.10 7.28
C LEU A 125 11.55 -5.04 8.40
N GLY A 126 11.57 -6.37 8.20
CA GLY A 126 11.09 -7.34 9.17
C GLY A 126 9.56 -7.36 9.35
N VAL A 127 8.82 -6.76 8.41
CA VAL A 127 7.35 -6.67 8.44
C VAL A 127 6.76 -7.96 7.86
N LYS A 128 6.11 -8.76 8.69
CA LYS A 128 5.49 -10.02 8.27
C LYS A 128 4.17 -9.82 7.53
N LYS A 129 3.30 -8.95 8.09
CA LYS A 129 2.00 -8.58 7.51
C LYS A 129 1.80 -7.08 7.60
N VAL A 130 1.08 -6.50 6.63
CA VAL A 130 0.87 -5.06 6.50
C VAL A 130 -0.53 -4.77 5.98
N ASN A 131 -1.10 -3.63 6.37
CA ASN A 131 -2.21 -3.04 5.63
C ASN A 131 -1.64 -2.34 4.38
N VAL A 132 -2.38 -2.32 3.28
CA VAL A 132 -1.92 -1.70 2.04
C VAL A 132 -2.97 -0.73 1.50
N LEU A 133 -2.52 0.41 0.99
CA LEU A 133 -3.31 1.32 0.19
C LEU A 133 -2.57 1.65 -1.10
N GLY A 134 -3.19 1.31 -2.22
CA GLY A 134 -2.69 1.64 -3.55
C GLY A 134 -3.58 2.62 -4.28
N TYR A 135 -2.97 3.64 -4.90
CA TYR A 135 -3.61 4.63 -5.73
C TYR A 135 -3.29 4.42 -7.21
N SER A 136 -4.31 4.37 -8.08
CA SER A 136 -4.15 4.28 -9.54
C SER A 136 -3.25 3.09 -9.93
N MET A 137 -2.08 3.27 -10.53
CA MET A 137 -1.10 2.20 -10.76
C MET A 137 -0.81 1.42 -9.47
N GLY A 138 -0.67 2.11 -8.32
CA GLY A 138 -0.47 1.47 -7.03
C GLY A 138 -1.64 0.58 -6.60
N SER A 139 -2.87 0.89 -7.04
CA SER A 139 -4.04 0.05 -6.81
C SER A 139 -3.97 -1.27 -7.58
N THR A 140 -3.41 -1.25 -8.78
CA THR A 140 -3.16 -2.45 -9.60
C THR A 140 -2.02 -3.28 -9.00
N ILE A 141 -0.96 -2.64 -8.48
CA ILE A 141 0.08 -3.34 -7.69
C ILE A 141 -0.55 -4.00 -6.46
N THR A 142 -1.53 -3.35 -5.81
CA THR A 142 -2.26 -3.94 -4.67
C THR A 142 -3.11 -5.15 -5.08
N GLN A 143 -3.72 -5.15 -6.28
CA GLN A 143 -4.37 -6.35 -6.80
C GLN A 143 -3.38 -7.50 -6.96
N GLU A 144 -2.20 -7.23 -7.51
CA GLU A 144 -1.14 -8.23 -7.65
C GLU A 144 -0.67 -8.77 -6.29
N LEU A 145 -0.51 -7.89 -5.30
CA LEU A 145 -0.18 -8.30 -3.92
C LEU A 145 -1.24 -9.21 -3.31
N LEU A 146 -2.52 -8.94 -3.54
CA LEU A 146 -3.64 -9.76 -3.06
C LEU A 146 -3.66 -11.15 -3.71
N LEU A 147 -3.25 -11.25 -4.97
CA LEU A 147 -3.24 -12.51 -5.73
C LEU A 147 -2.00 -13.37 -5.44
N GLU A 148 -0.82 -12.75 -5.39
CA GLU A 148 0.46 -13.47 -5.30
C GLU A 148 0.99 -13.57 -3.84
N TYR A 149 0.62 -12.61 -2.97
CA TYR A 149 1.14 -12.50 -1.61
C TYR A 149 0.06 -12.26 -0.55
N PRO A 150 -1.13 -12.93 -0.61
CA PRO A 150 -2.25 -12.65 0.31
C PRO A 150 -1.87 -12.81 1.78
N GLN A 151 -0.95 -13.74 2.08
CA GLN A 151 -0.45 -13.98 3.45
C GLN A 151 0.38 -12.82 4.03
N ARG A 152 0.88 -11.90 3.17
CA ARG A 152 1.64 -10.72 3.58
C ARG A 152 0.72 -9.53 3.91
N LEU A 153 -0.58 -9.64 3.64
CA LEU A 153 -1.54 -8.56 3.80
C LEU A 153 -2.53 -8.84 4.94
N ASN A 154 -2.85 -7.79 5.71
CA ASN A 154 -4.01 -7.77 6.59
C ASN A 154 -5.22 -7.29 5.79
N LYS A 155 -5.31 -5.97 5.55
CA LYS A 155 -6.38 -5.34 4.79
C LYS A 155 -5.81 -4.59 3.59
N ALA A 156 -6.62 -4.46 2.53
CA ALA A 156 -6.24 -3.75 1.32
C ALA A 156 -7.26 -2.68 0.94
N VAL A 157 -6.76 -1.47 0.65
CA VAL A 157 -7.53 -0.39 0.05
C VAL A 157 -7.06 -0.20 -1.39
N ILE A 158 -7.97 -0.42 -2.32
CA ILE A 158 -7.76 -0.30 -3.76
C ILE A 158 -8.47 0.98 -4.23
N TYR A 159 -7.71 2.04 -4.52
CA TYR A 159 -8.29 3.33 -4.89
C TYR A 159 -8.02 3.66 -6.35
N ALA A 160 -9.09 4.02 -7.09
CA ALA A 160 -9.07 4.43 -8.49
C ALA A 160 -8.39 3.39 -9.39
N THR A 161 -8.91 2.17 -9.41
CA THR A 161 -8.35 0.98 -10.06
C THR A 161 -8.96 0.69 -11.43
N SER A 162 -8.24 -0.06 -12.26
CA SER A 162 -8.71 -0.54 -13.57
C SER A 162 -8.70 -2.06 -13.63
N THR A 163 -9.59 -2.64 -14.44
CA THR A 163 -9.57 -4.05 -14.82
C THR A 163 -8.77 -4.32 -16.11
N ASP A 164 -8.54 -3.28 -16.91
CA ASP A 164 -7.79 -3.36 -18.17
C ASP A 164 -6.92 -2.13 -18.34
N GLY A 165 -5.61 -2.32 -18.15
CA GLY A 165 -4.64 -1.25 -18.25
C GLY A 165 -4.45 -0.71 -19.67
N SER A 166 -4.82 -1.46 -20.72
CA SER A 166 -4.67 -1.01 -22.10
C SER A 166 -5.49 0.24 -22.40
N ASN A 167 -6.67 0.39 -21.77
CA ASN A 167 -7.51 1.58 -21.91
C ASN A 167 -6.89 2.78 -21.18
N VAL A 168 -6.33 2.56 -19.99
CA VAL A 168 -5.61 3.60 -19.23
C VAL A 168 -4.37 4.06 -19.99
N ALA A 169 -3.59 3.12 -20.52
CA ALA A 169 -2.41 3.42 -21.32
C ALA A 169 -2.72 4.27 -22.57
N LYS A 170 -3.85 4.02 -23.25
CA LYS A 170 -4.31 4.85 -24.38
C LYS A 170 -4.58 6.31 -23.98
N ILE A 171 -5.17 6.53 -22.78
CA ILE A 171 -5.45 7.86 -22.24
C ILE A 171 -4.14 8.61 -21.91
N LEU A 172 -3.15 7.88 -21.38
CA LEU A 172 -1.85 8.40 -20.96
C LEU A 172 -0.89 8.61 -22.11
N LYS A 173 -0.98 7.78 -23.19
CA LYS A 173 -0.13 7.88 -24.36
C LYS A 173 -0.32 9.21 -25.07
N GLY A 174 0.73 10.01 -25.17
CA GLY A 174 0.70 11.38 -25.72
C GLY A 174 0.40 12.48 -24.70
N LYS A 175 0.11 12.14 -23.44
CA LYS A 175 -0.01 13.09 -22.32
C LYS A 175 1.12 12.92 -21.30
N ALA A 176 1.75 11.76 -21.26
CA ALA A 176 2.85 11.47 -20.36
C ALA A 176 4.10 12.27 -20.77
N PRO A 177 4.93 12.70 -19.80
CA PRO A 177 6.25 13.25 -20.08
C PRO A 177 7.09 12.25 -20.88
N ASP A 178 8.02 12.76 -21.69
CA ASP A 178 9.04 11.98 -22.38
C ASP A 178 10.14 11.56 -21.38
N ASP A 179 9.73 10.70 -20.43
CA ASP A 179 10.57 10.13 -19.39
C ASP A 179 10.64 8.62 -19.58
N PRO A 180 11.84 8.05 -19.77
CA PRO A 180 12.00 6.61 -20.02
C PRO A 180 11.37 5.72 -18.95
N ILE A 181 11.39 6.12 -17.70
CA ILE A 181 10.80 5.35 -16.59
C ILE A 181 9.28 5.38 -16.66
N ILE A 182 8.70 6.57 -16.90
CA ILE A 182 7.24 6.72 -17.05
C ILE A 182 6.76 5.90 -18.26
N LEU A 183 7.48 5.91 -19.37
CA LEU A 183 7.15 5.10 -20.55
C LEU A 183 7.18 3.59 -20.23
N ARG A 184 8.16 3.11 -19.45
CA ARG A 184 8.20 1.70 -18.97
C ARG A 184 7.04 1.36 -18.05
N GLN A 185 6.58 2.29 -17.20
CA GLN A 185 5.39 2.11 -16.38
C GLN A 185 4.11 2.04 -17.24
N ILE A 186 4.00 2.87 -18.27
CA ILE A 186 2.89 2.84 -19.24
C ILE A 186 2.89 1.51 -19.98
N GLU A 187 4.04 1.02 -20.39
CA GLU A 187 4.16 -0.27 -21.07
C GLU A 187 3.71 -1.42 -20.18
N ALA A 188 4.15 -1.46 -18.92
CA ALA A 188 3.66 -2.43 -17.93
C ALA A 188 2.14 -2.32 -17.75
N THR A 189 1.60 -1.09 -17.72
CA THR A 189 0.15 -0.84 -17.61
C THR A 189 -0.59 -1.39 -18.83
N THR A 190 -0.04 -1.22 -20.04
CA THR A 190 -0.66 -1.70 -21.29
C THR A 190 -0.93 -3.20 -21.29
N HIS A 191 -0.06 -3.97 -20.66
CA HIS A 191 -0.15 -5.44 -20.63
C HIS A 191 -0.94 -5.99 -19.45
N TRP A 192 -1.39 -5.13 -18.52
CA TRP A 192 -2.14 -5.58 -17.35
C TRP A 192 -3.61 -5.83 -17.65
N LYS A 193 -4.09 -6.97 -17.15
CA LYS A 193 -5.51 -7.30 -17.06
C LYS A 193 -5.77 -7.98 -15.72
N THR A 194 -6.78 -7.52 -14.99
CA THR A 194 -7.22 -8.17 -13.77
C THR A 194 -7.73 -9.58 -14.08
N PRO A 195 -7.18 -10.63 -13.46
CA PRO A 195 -7.69 -11.99 -13.61
C PRO A 195 -8.96 -12.15 -12.76
N LEU A 196 -10.10 -11.71 -13.31
CA LEU A 196 -11.39 -11.67 -12.59
C LEU A 196 -11.81 -13.04 -12.04
N ASP A 197 -11.44 -14.12 -12.72
CA ASP A 197 -11.68 -15.51 -12.33
C ASP A 197 -10.92 -15.92 -11.05
N LYS A 198 -9.84 -15.23 -10.70
CA LYS A 198 -9.07 -15.47 -9.47
C LYS A 198 -9.55 -14.65 -8.27
N LEU A 199 -10.26 -13.54 -8.50
CA LEU A 199 -10.68 -12.65 -7.40
C LEU A 199 -11.55 -13.33 -6.34
N PRO A 200 -12.42 -14.32 -6.66
CA PRO A 200 -13.19 -15.03 -5.64
C PRO A 200 -12.36 -15.81 -4.60
N SER A 201 -11.07 -16.05 -4.88
CA SER A 201 -10.16 -16.73 -3.94
C SER A 201 -9.53 -15.79 -2.91
N ILE A 202 -9.71 -14.47 -3.06
CA ILE A 202 -9.16 -13.48 -2.12
C ILE A 202 -9.94 -13.56 -0.81
N THR A 203 -9.23 -13.83 0.28
CA THR A 203 -9.80 -13.94 1.65
C THR A 203 -9.47 -12.74 2.53
N ASN A 204 -8.60 -11.84 2.07
CA ASN A 204 -8.29 -10.60 2.76
C ASN A 204 -9.50 -9.65 2.74
N GLN A 205 -9.63 -8.82 3.78
CA GLN A 205 -10.60 -7.72 3.77
C GLN A 205 -10.16 -6.65 2.76
N VAL A 206 -11.05 -6.30 1.84
CA VAL A 206 -10.76 -5.39 0.72
C VAL A 206 -11.79 -4.27 0.66
N MET A 207 -11.31 -3.03 0.54
CA MET A 207 -12.16 -1.89 0.21
C MET A 207 -11.73 -1.27 -1.11
N LEU A 208 -12.69 -1.04 -2.00
CA LEU A 208 -12.50 -0.27 -3.22
C LEU A 208 -13.05 1.14 -3.04
N ILE A 209 -12.31 2.15 -3.50
CA ILE A 209 -12.74 3.54 -3.49
C ILE A 209 -12.64 4.09 -4.91
N VAL A 210 -13.67 4.82 -5.35
CA VAL A 210 -13.68 5.47 -6.68
C VAL A 210 -14.52 6.74 -6.67
N GLY A 211 -14.09 7.73 -7.45
CA GLY A 211 -14.88 8.92 -7.76
C GLY A 211 -15.88 8.63 -8.89
N THR A 212 -17.15 9.07 -8.76
CA THR A 212 -18.16 8.81 -9.81
C THR A 212 -17.93 9.59 -11.11
N SER A 213 -17.04 10.57 -11.11
CA SER A 213 -16.58 11.31 -12.29
C SER A 213 -15.14 10.99 -12.70
N ASP A 214 -14.63 9.82 -12.27
CA ASP A 214 -13.31 9.35 -12.72
C ASP A 214 -13.35 8.95 -14.19
N THR A 215 -12.70 9.73 -15.04
CA THR A 215 -12.60 9.52 -16.49
C THR A 215 -11.32 8.78 -16.91
N VAL A 216 -10.43 8.47 -15.96
CA VAL A 216 -9.17 7.76 -16.24
C VAL A 216 -9.38 6.25 -16.20
N VAL A 217 -9.93 5.75 -15.08
CA VAL A 217 -10.17 4.30 -14.88
C VAL A 217 -11.65 3.92 -14.94
N GLY A 218 -12.53 4.90 -14.75
CA GLY A 218 -13.98 4.70 -14.70
C GLY A 218 -14.45 4.01 -13.40
N VAL A 219 -15.76 4.06 -13.18
CA VAL A 219 -16.40 3.46 -11.99
C VAL A 219 -16.58 1.95 -12.15
N GLU A 220 -16.82 1.49 -13.37
CA GLU A 220 -17.21 0.10 -13.66
C GLU A 220 -16.11 -0.91 -13.31
N SER A 221 -14.83 -0.54 -13.44
CA SER A 221 -13.72 -1.39 -13.00
C SER A 221 -13.79 -1.69 -11.51
N SER A 222 -13.99 -0.65 -10.68
CA SER A 222 -14.11 -0.82 -9.22
C SER A 222 -15.35 -1.64 -8.85
N LYS A 223 -16.50 -1.44 -9.53
CA LYS A 223 -17.70 -2.25 -9.33
C LYS A 223 -17.47 -3.72 -9.68
N SER A 224 -16.85 -3.99 -10.83
CA SER A 224 -16.54 -5.34 -11.28
C SER A 224 -15.64 -6.09 -10.30
N ILE A 225 -14.55 -5.44 -9.83
CA ILE A 225 -13.65 -6.06 -8.88
C ILE A 225 -14.34 -6.26 -7.52
N ALA A 226 -15.08 -5.26 -7.01
CA ALA A 226 -15.79 -5.38 -5.74
C ALA A 226 -16.83 -6.50 -5.75
N SER A 227 -17.57 -6.66 -6.85
CA SER A 227 -18.54 -7.75 -6.98
C SER A 227 -17.92 -9.14 -7.11
N SER A 228 -16.64 -9.22 -7.46
CA SER A 228 -15.90 -10.47 -7.62
C SER A 228 -15.16 -10.93 -6.37
N ILE A 229 -14.89 -10.03 -5.40
CA ILE A 229 -14.22 -10.36 -4.15
C ILE A 229 -15.28 -10.51 -3.04
N PRO A 230 -15.41 -11.70 -2.41
CA PRO A 230 -16.38 -11.91 -1.34
C PRO A 230 -16.21 -10.93 -0.18
N GLY A 231 -17.29 -10.22 0.20
CA GLY A 231 -17.25 -9.26 1.31
C GLY A 231 -16.55 -7.94 1.03
N ALA A 232 -16.12 -7.67 -0.20
CA ALA A 232 -15.45 -6.41 -0.52
C ALA A 232 -16.37 -5.20 -0.34
N TRP A 233 -15.84 -4.13 0.26
CA TRP A 233 -16.52 -2.84 0.34
C TRP A 233 -16.34 -2.06 -0.96
N LEU A 234 -17.39 -1.36 -1.39
CA LEU A 234 -17.30 -0.39 -2.48
C LEU A 234 -17.80 0.98 -2.02
N VAL A 235 -16.89 1.94 -2.03
CA VAL A 235 -17.18 3.33 -1.67
C VAL A 235 -17.08 4.21 -2.90
N GLN A 236 -18.18 4.90 -3.24
CA GLN A 236 -18.26 5.81 -4.36
C GLN A 236 -18.42 7.25 -3.87
N PHE A 237 -17.51 8.12 -4.23
CA PHE A 237 -17.60 9.54 -3.94
C PHE A 237 -18.28 10.27 -5.10
N LYS A 238 -19.46 10.83 -4.85
CA LYS A 238 -20.28 11.52 -5.85
C LYS A 238 -19.55 12.72 -6.43
N LYS A 239 -19.44 12.80 -7.75
CA LYS A 239 -18.78 13.84 -8.53
C LYS A 239 -17.26 13.96 -8.34
N ALA A 240 -16.63 13.15 -7.50
CA ALA A 240 -15.18 13.13 -7.37
C ALA A 240 -14.52 12.56 -8.63
N THR A 241 -13.33 13.05 -8.95
CA THR A 241 -12.55 12.61 -10.10
C THR A 241 -11.54 11.52 -9.75
N HIS A 242 -10.63 11.19 -10.64
CA HIS A 242 -9.48 10.31 -10.39
C HIS A 242 -8.61 10.80 -9.23
N HIS A 243 -8.66 12.10 -8.96
CA HIS A 243 -7.82 12.79 -7.99
C HIS A 243 -8.53 13.08 -6.65
N LEU A 244 -9.56 12.31 -6.30
CA LEU A 244 -10.32 12.45 -5.05
C LEU A 244 -9.44 12.66 -3.82
N ILE A 245 -8.33 11.93 -3.71
CA ILE A 245 -7.42 12.05 -2.55
C ILE A 245 -6.82 13.46 -2.40
N PHE A 246 -6.69 14.20 -3.50
CA PHE A 246 -6.23 15.60 -3.52
C PHE A 246 -7.40 16.59 -3.39
N GLU A 247 -8.59 16.21 -3.87
CA GLU A 247 -9.82 17.01 -3.79
C GLU A 247 -10.41 17.04 -2.39
N ALA A 248 -10.35 15.90 -1.67
CA ALA A 248 -10.95 15.73 -0.35
C ALA A 248 -10.10 14.82 0.56
N PRO A 249 -8.84 15.22 0.89
CA PRO A 249 -7.89 14.37 1.62
C PRO A 249 -8.37 13.95 3.00
N THR A 250 -9.11 14.83 3.68
CA THR A 250 -9.64 14.57 5.02
C THR A 250 -10.78 13.55 5.00
N GLU A 251 -11.72 13.69 4.09
CA GLU A 251 -12.85 12.75 3.90
C GLU A 251 -12.35 11.39 3.42
N PHE A 252 -11.37 11.41 2.52
CA PHE A 252 -10.72 10.19 2.06
C PHE A 252 -10.01 9.47 3.22
N ALA A 253 -9.26 10.19 4.05
CA ALA A 253 -8.61 9.63 5.22
C ALA A 253 -9.61 9.02 6.22
N LYS A 254 -10.76 9.69 6.47
CA LYS A 254 -11.80 9.18 7.37
C LYS A 254 -12.32 7.82 6.93
N ILE A 255 -12.62 7.65 5.63
CA ILE A 255 -13.16 6.38 5.14
C ILE A 255 -12.11 5.27 5.18
N VAL A 256 -10.85 5.58 4.85
CA VAL A 256 -9.74 4.64 4.98
C VAL A 256 -9.56 4.19 6.43
N LEU A 257 -9.52 5.12 7.38
CA LEU A 257 -9.40 4.82 8.81
C LEU A 257 -10.58 4.00 9.32
N THR A 258 -11.81 4.32 8.90
CA THR A 258 -13.02 3.56 9.26
C THR A 258 -12.89 2.10 8.83
N PHE A 259 -12.49 1.84 7.59
CA PHE A 259 -12.32 0.47 7.09
C PHE A 259 -11.19 -0.27 7.83
N LEU A 260 -10.06 0.39 8.06
CA LEU A 260 -8.92 -0.24 8.73
C LEU A 260 -9.23 -0.57 10.21
N ASP A 261 -10.05 0.23 10.87
CA ASP A 261 -10.39 0.07 12.30
C ASP A 261 -11.47 -1.01 12.54
N ILE A 262 -12.35 -1.28 11.58
CA ILE A 262 -13.44 -2.24 11.76
C ILE A 262 -12.92 -3.67 11.68
N ASN A 263 -13.27 -4.50 12.66
CA ASN A 263 -13.14 -5.94 12.56
C ASN A 263 -14.41 -6.51 11.90
N GLU A 264 -14.29 -6.99 10.67
CA GLU A 264 -15.42 -7.55 9.90
C GLU A 264 -15.77 -8.98 10.30
N THR A 265 -14.93 -9.64 11.10
CA THR A 265 -15.21 -10.99 11.57
C THR A 265 -16.30 -10.92 12.64
N VAL A 266 -17.50 -11.34 12.30
CA VAL A 266 -18.61 -11.47 13.24
C VAL A 266 -18.72 -12.93 13.64
N ASP A 267 -18.51 -13.23 14.92
CA ASP A 267 -18.80 -14.56 15.47
C ASP A 267 -20.34 -14.75 15.47
N VAL A 268 -20.84 -15.48 14.51
CA VAL A 268 -22.25 -15.88 14.48
C VAL A 268 -22.39 -16.96 15.59
N LYS A 269 -23.06 -16.58 16.69
CA LYS A 269 -23.40 -17.50 17.80
C LYS A 269 -24.56 -18.40 17.39
#